data_6ef33f7e6e0e5fcf997f7fa706a2b878
#
_entry.id   6ef33f7e6e0e5fcf997f7fa706a2b878
#
_cell.length_a   1.000
_cell.length_b   1.000
_cell.length_c   1.000
_cell.angle_alpha   90.00
_cell.angle_beta   90.00
_cell.angle_gamma   90.00
#
_symmetry.space_group_name_H-M   'P 1'
#
loop_
_entity.id
_entity.type
_entity.pdbx_description
1 polymer ?
#
loop_
_entity_poly.entity_id
_entity_poly.type
_entity_poly.pdbx_seq_one_letter_code
_entity_poly.pdbx_strand_id
1 'polypeptide(L)'
;DGIAVIPHGGGASMDGGVDVVRGEFASAVSVDLSEMDRFLDIDTMAGIAVAETGIGGPALEKNLALRGFTLGHRPDSFEFSTLGGWIAEDGAGQEANHYGRARDWLAGVTLATPEGLLRLADSSAPDLKALVTGSRGGLGIITRATSRASPLPARSEFQTWLFSDFAAGIVALHAAARAEIPNLMLRLSDAGDTRFRRNFPRAEKWRGL
;
A
#
# COMPACT_ATOMS: atom_id res chain seq x y z
N ASP A 1 -12.70 0.42 -28.66
CA ASP A 1 -12.55 0.97 -30.00
C ASP A 1 -11.10 1.31 -30.36
N GLY A 2 -10.14 0.43 -30.00
CA GLY A 2 -8.77 0.58 -30.44
C GLY A 2 -7.93 1.62 -29.70
N ILE A 3 -8.30 2.01 -28.49
CA ILE A 3 -7.55 2.92 -27.62
C ILE A 3 -7.18 2.19 -26.32
N ALA A 4 -5.89 2.13 -26.01
CA ALA A 4 -5.42 1.67 -24.70
C ALA A 4 -5.69 2.75 -23.64
N VAL A 5 -6.24 2.35 -22.49
CA VAL A 5 -6.48 3.25 -21.36
C VAL A 5 -5.54 2.88 -20.22
N ILE A 6 -4.73 3.82 -19.78
CA ILE A 6 -3.69 3.62 -18.76
C ILE A 6 -4.07 4.44 -17.53
N PRO A 7 -4.51 3.81 -16.44
CA PRO A 7 -4.77 4.52 -15.19
C PRO A 7 -3.47 5.07 -14.60
N HIS A 8 -3.47 6.33 -14.20
CA HIS A 8 -2.35 7.00 -13.56
C HIS A 8 -2.78 7.43 -12.15
N GLY A 9 -2.11 6.89 -11.12
CA GLY A 9 -2.23 7.33 -9.73
C GLY A 9 -1.05 8.24 -9.36
N GLY A 10 -0.21 7.79 -8.43
CA GLY A 10 0.99 8.55 -8.04
C GLY A 10 2.22 8.38 -8.93
N GLY A 11 2.16 7.56 -9.98
CA GLY A 11 3.29 7.31 -10.89
C GLY A 11 4.52 6.67 -10.23
N ALA A 12 4.35 6.04 -9.06
CA ALA A 12 5.44 5.55 -8.23
C ALA A 12 5.81 4.07 -8.47
N SER A 13 5.19 3.41 -9.44
CA SER A 13 5.53 2.02 -9.81
C SER A 13 6.92 1.96 -10.43
N MET A 14 7.76 1.03 -9.96
CA MET A 14 9.08 0.76 -10.53
C MET A 14 9.03 -0.22 -11.71
N ASP A 15 7.89 -0.85 -11.94
CA ASP A 15 7.70 -1.88 -12.96
C ASP A 15 7.12 -1.33 -14.28
N GLY A 16 7.14 0.00 -14.46
CA GLY A 16 6.63 0.64 -15.66
C GLY A 16 5.10 0.64 -15.77
N GLY A 17 4.37 0.53 -14.65
CA GLY A 17 2.90 0.42 -14.62
C GLY A 17 2.14 1.62 -15.19
N VAL A 18 2.81 2.76 -15.37
CA VAL A 18 2.25 3.98 -15.99
C VAL A 18 2.84 4.26 -17.37
N ASP A 19 3.71 3.39 -17.88
CA ASP A 19 4.30 3.54 -19.20
C ASP A 19 3.25 3.38 -20.29
N VAL A 20 3.26 4.31 -21.24
CA VAL A 20 2.29 4.31 -22.34
C VAL A 20 2.72 3.31 -23.41
N VAL A 21 2.43 2.04 -23.18
CA VAL A 21 2.65 0.97 -24.16
C VAL A 21 1.35 0.74 -24.91
N ARG A 22 1.31 1.16 -26.19
CA ARG A 22 0.11 1.00 -27.03
C ARG A 22 -0.21 -0.45 -27.37
N GLY A 23 0.82 -1.31 -27.47
CA GLY A 23 0.65 -2.64 -28.00
C GLY A 23 0.04 -2.62 -29.40
N GLU A 24 -1.02 -3.36 -29.63
CA GLU A 24 -1.77 -3.41 -30.90
C GLU A 24 -2.83 -2.31 -31.05
N PHE A 25 -3.00 -1.42 -30.06
CA PHE A 25 -3.97 -0.33 -30.10
C PHE A 25 -3.51 0.82 -31.01
N ALA A 26 -4.46 1.49 -31.67
CA ALA A 26 -4.20 2.62 -32.55
C ALA A 26 -3.62 3.82 -31.79
N SER A 27 -4.07 4.02 -30.55
CA SER A 27 -3.63 5.10 -29.66
C SER A 27 -3.69 4.67 -28.19
N ALA A 28 -3.16 5.52 -27.30
CA ALA A 28 -3.26 5.33 -25.86
C ALA A 28 -3.59 6.65 -25.18
N VAL A 29 -4.34 6.56 -24.06
CA VAL A 29 -4.68 7.69 -23.21
C VAL A 29 -4.34 7.36 -21.77
N SER A 30 -3.66 8.28 -21.08
CA SER A 30 -3.46 8.22 -19.64
C SER A 30 -4.63 8.90 -18.95
N VAL A 31 -5.22 8.23 -17.94
CA VAL A 31 -6.31 8.76 -17.13
C VAL A 31 -5.75 9.07 -15.74
N ASP A 32 -5.56 10.34 -15.47
CA ASP A 32 -5.10 10.83 -14.17
C ASP A 32 -6.24 10.75 -13.14
N LEU A 33 -5.97 10.08 -12.03
CA LEU A 33 -6.92 9.86 -10.94
C LEU A 33 -6.69 10.80 -9.75
N SER A 34 -5.79 11.78 -9.85
CA SER A 34 -5.44 12.68 -8.75
C SER A 34 -6.62 13.48 -8.19
N GLU A 35 -7.63 13.77 -9.02
CA GLU A 35 -8.86 14.45 -8.58
C GLU A 35 -9.86 13.50 -7.87
N MET A 36 -9.62 12.20 -7.85
CA MET A 36 -10.41 11.21 -7.12
C MET A 36 -9.77 10.91 -5.77
N ASP A 37 -9.59 11.93 -4.94
CA ASP A 37 -8.77 11.90 -3.72
C ASP A 37 -9.57 11.99 -2.41
N ARG A 38 -10.90 11.89 -2.46
CA ARG A 38 -11.76 12.08 -1.31
C ARG A 38 -11.74 10.88 -0.36
N PHE A 39 -11.52 11.16 0.93
CA PHE A 39 -11.90 10.26 2.02
C PHE A 39 -13.40 10.37 2.23
N LEU A 40 -14.15 9.28 2.01
CA LEU A 40 -15.60 9.33 1.94
C LEU A 40 -16.26 9.05 3.28
N ASP A 41 -15.86 7.97 3.95
CA ASP A 41 -16.49 7.53 5.19
C ASP A 41 -15.60 6.55 5.97
N ILE A 42 -15.92 6.33 7.26
CA ILE A 42 -15.42 5.25 8.09
C ILE A 42 -16.46 4.82 9.11
N ASP A 43 -16.79 3.55 9.10
CA ASP A 43 -17.46 2.89 10.22
C ASP A 43 -16.45 2.57 11.31
N THR A 44 -16.41 3.37 12.36
CA THR A 44 -15.49 3.20 13.49
C THR A 44 -15.81 2.00 14.39
N MET A 45 -17.02 1.44 14.31
CA MET A 45 -17.36 0.22 15.02
C MET A 45 -16.83 -1.02 14.31
N ALA A 46 -16.93 -1.04 12.99
CA ALA A 46 -16.45 -2.12 12.15
C ALA A 46 -14.98 -1.96 11.71
N GLY A 47 -14.40 -0.77 11.83
CA GLY A 47 -13.07 -0.45 11.30
C GLY A 47 -13.04 -0.44 9.76
N ILE A 48 -14.14 -0.07 9.12
CA ILE A 48 -14.27 -0.10 7.65
C ILE A 48 -14.24 1.31 7.10
N ALA A 49 -13.22 1.62 6.32
CA ALA A 49 -13.04 2.92 5.68
C ALA A 49 -13.33 2.85 4.18
N VAL A 50 -13.90 3.92 3.64
CA VAL A 50 -14.21 4.06 2.20
C VAL A 50 -13.54 5.32 1.68
N ALA A 51 -12.78 5.19 0.60
CA ALA A 51 -12.12 6.32 -0.06
C ALA A 51 -12.09 6.17 -1.57
N GLU A 52 -11.93 7.27 -2.27
CA GLU A 52 -11.57 7.30 -3.68
C GLU A 52 -10.09 6.93 -3.84
N THR A 53 -9.75 6.32 -4.95
CA THR A 53 -8.48 5.60 -5.05
C THR A 53 -7.30 6.45 -5.54
N GLY A 54 -7.55 7.68 -5.96
CA GLY A 54 -6.50 8.69 -6.20
C GLY A 54 -5.97 9.32 -4.91
N ILE A 55 -6.58 9.05 -3.76
CA ILE A 55 -6.10 9.57 -2.47
C ILE A 55 -4.68 9.10 -2.19
N GLY A 56 -3.79 10.04 -1.90
CA GLY A 56 -2.40 9.76 -1.55
C GLY A 56 -2.24 9.21 -0.12
N GLY A 57 -1.15 8.49 0.11
CA GLY A 57 -0.85 7.86 1.39
C GLY A 57 -0.96 8.81 2.59
N PRO A 58 -0.27 9.97 2.59
CA PRO A 58 -0.33 10.91 3.71
C PRO A 58 -1.74 11.43 3.99
N ALA A 59 -2.54 11.71 2.95
CA ALA A 59 -3.90 12.21 3.09
C ALA A 59 -4.83 11.12 3.65
N LEU A 60 -4.73 9.89 3.18
CA LEU A 60 -5.49 8.75 3.70
C LEU A 60 -5.20 8.50 5.18
N GLU A 61 -3.91 8.36 5.53
CA GLU A 61 -3.49 8.11 6.92
C GLU A 61 -3.88 9.25 7.87
N LYS A 62 -3.77 10.50 7.42
CA LYS A 62 -4.23 11.66 8.20
C LYS A 62 -5.73 11.57 8.52
N ASN A 63 -6.57 11.22 7.53
CA ASN A 63 -8.02 11.09 7.73
C ASN A 63 -8.37 9.94 8.67
N LEU A 64 -7.66 8.82 8.56
CA LEU A 64 -7.83 7.67 9.47
C LEU A 64 -7.38 8.01 10.88
N ALA A 65 -6.20 8.64 11.04
CA ALA A 65 -5.63 8.99 12.34
C ALA A 65 -6.51 9.96 13.14
N LEU A 66 -7.15 10.92 12.47
CA LEU A 66 -8.15 11.82 13.11
C LEU A 66 -9.32 11.06 13.75
N ARG A 67 -9.52 9.81 13.38
CA ARG A 67 -10.58 8.93 13.87
C ARG A 67 -10.07 7.76 14.71
N GLY A 68 -8.76 7.77 15.03
CA GLY A 68 -8.11 6.76 15.86
C GLY A 68 -7.75 5.47 15.10
N PHE A 69 -7.63 5.53 13.77
CA PHE A 69 -7.34 4.38 12.91
C PHE A 69 -6.10 4.60 12.04
N THR A 70 -5.60 3.52 11.48
CA THR A 70 -4.54 3.48 10.47
C THR A 70 -4.81 2.34 9.50
N LEU A 71 -4.38 2.47 8.25
CA LEU A 71 -4.28 1.34 7.34
C LEU A 71 -2.95 0.58 7.55
N GLY A 72 -1.93 1.27 8.07
CA GLY A 72 -0.61 0.71 8.30
C GLY A 72 0.13 0.33 7.02
N HIS A 73 -0.37 0.76 5.88
CA HIS A 73 0.24 0.48 4.59
C HIS A 73 1.23 1.59 4.22
N ARG A 74 2.52 1.36 4.51
CA ARG A 74 3.59 2.34 4.31
C ARG A 74 4.66 1.80 3.37
N PRO A 75 4.43 1.80 2.03
CA PRO A 75 5.47 1.44 1.06
C PRO A 75 6.58 2.50 1.03
N ASP A 76 7.72 2.20 0.41
CA ASP A 76 8.82 3.17 0.25
C ASP A 76 8.38 4.43 -0.53
N SER A 77 7.39 4.28 -1.40
CA SER A 77 6.78 5.36 -2.19
C SER A 77 5.61 6.07 -1.48
N PHE A 78 5.43 5.90 -0.17
CA PHE A 78 4.26 6.36 0.60
C PHE A 78 3.85 7.81 0.30
N GLU A 79 4.84 8.72 0.21
CA GLU A 79 4.60 10.14 0.00
C GLU A 79 4.03 10.47 -1.39
N PHE A 80 4.18 9.57 -2.36
CA PHE A 80 3.84 9.81 -3.77
C PHE A 80 2.83 8.82 -4.33
N SER A 81 2.63 7.69 -3.65
CA SER A 81 1.73 6.64 -4.12
C SER A 81 0.30 6.82 -3.61
N THR A 82 -0.63 6.19 -4.30
CA THR A 82 -2.07 6.29 -4.05
C THR A 82 -2.67 4.96 -3.64
N LEU A 83 -3.81 5.01 -2.97
CA LEU A 83 -4.59 3.83 -2.56
C LEU A 83 -4.86 2.87 -3.74
N GLY A 84 -5.23 3.42 -4.89
CA GLY A 84 -5.49 2.62 -6.10
C GLY A 84 -4.24 1.94 -6.64
N GLY A 85 -3.11 2.63 -6.60
CA GLY A 85 -1.81 2.06 -6.97
C GLY A 85 -1.42 0.89 -6.07
N TRP A 86 -1.62 1.01 -4.75
CA TRP A 86 -1.34 -0.08 -3.80
C TRP A 86 -2.17 -1.33 -4.07
N ILE A 87 -3.46 -1.15 -4.40
CA ILE A 87 -4.35 -2.26 -4.75
C ILE A 87 -3.95 -2.87 -6.10
N ALA A 88 -3.70 -2.02 -7.10
CA ALA A 88 -3.33 -2.46 -8.45
C ALA A 88 -2.02 -3.29 -8.49
N GLU A 89 -1.06 -2.97 -7.61
CA GLU A 89 0.23 -3.66 -7.50
C GLU A 89 0.21 -4.81 -6.47
N ASP A 90 -0.87 -5.00 -5.71
CA ASP A 90 -0.89 -5.84 -4.51
C ASP A 90 0.29 -5.50 -3.58
N GLY A 91 0.49 -4.22 -3.36
CA GLY A 91 1.64 -3.69 -2.65
C GLY A 91 1.74 -4.20 -1.21
N ALA A 92 2.97 -4.31 -0.72
CA ALA A 92 3.28 -4.52 0.68
C ALA A 92 3.96 -3.26 1.24
N GLY A 93 3.48 -2.77 2.37
CA GLY A 93 4.15 -1.71 3.12
C GLY A 93 5.25 -2.26 4.01
N GLN A 94 6.07 -1.37 4.58
CA GLN A 94 7.14 -1.76 5.52
C GLN A 94 6.60 -2.43 6.80
N GLU A 95 5.35 -2.13 7.17
CA GLU A 95 4.66 -2.68 8.33
C GLU A 95 3.77 -3.89 7.98
N ALA A 96 3.98 -4.50 6.81
CA ALA A 96 3.16 -5.61 6.30
C ALA A 96 3.21 -6.88 7.17
N ASN A 97 4.21 -7.02 8.04
CA ASN A 97 4.24 -8.12 9.03
C ASN A 97 3.05 -8.07 9.98
N HIS A 98 2.52 -6.88 10.25
CA HIS A 98 1.38 -6.69 11.14
C HIS A 98 0.09 -6.39 10.39
N TYR A 99 0.12 -5.46 9.44
CA TYR A 99 -1.08 -4.98 8.75
C TYR A 99 -1.40 -5.74 7.45
N GLY A 100 -0.49 -6.61 6.99
CA GLY A 100 -0.68 -7.34 5.76
C GLY A 100 -0.39 -6.51 4.49
N ARG A 101 -0.75 -7.09 3.36
CA ARG A 101 -0.65 -6.50 2.02
C ARG A 101 -1.99 -5.92 1.58
N ALA A 102 -2.03 -5.32 0.39
CA ALA A 102 -3.26 -4.75 -0.15
C ALA A 102 -4.43 -5.75 -0.18
N ARG A 103 -4.19 -7.00 -0.57
CA ARG A 103 -5.20 -8.06 -0.58
C ARG A 103 -5.79 -8.38 0.78
N ASP A 104 -5.02 -8.19 1.86
CA ASP A 104 -5.41 -8.60 3.20
C ASP A 104 -6.36 -7.57 3.84
N TRP A 105 -6.15 -6.29 3.59
CA TRP A 105 -7.00 -5.23 4.13
C TRP A 105 -8.10 -4.75 3.17
N LEU A 106 -8.08 -5.14 1.89
CA LEU A 106 -9.12 -4.76 0.93
C LEU A 106 -10.42 -5.52 1.22
N ALA A 107 -11.48 -4.81 1.56
CA ALA A 107 -12.82 -5.34 1.82
C ALA A 107 -13.77 -5.19 0.62
N GLY A 108 -13.53 -4.22 -0.25
CA GLY A 108 -14.35 -4.02 -1.44
C GLY A 108 -13.70 -3.05 -2.42
N VAL A 109 -14.13 -3.11 -3.67
CA VAL A 109 -13.61 -2.24 -4.73
C VAL A 109 -14.68 -1.91 -5.76
N THR A 110 -14.61 -0.71 -6.31
CA THR A 110 -15.41 -0.30 -7.47
C THR A 110 -14.47 -0.05 -8.65
N LEU A 111 -14.74 -0.72 -9.75
CA LEU A 111 -14.03 -0.54 -11.03
C LEU A 111 -14.92 0.16 -12.04
N ALA A 112 -14.34 1.06 -12.80
CA ALA A 112 -14.89 1.52 -14.05
C ALA A 112 -14.36 0.63 -15.18
N THR A 113 -15.26 -0.03 -15.89
CA THR A 113 -14.97 -0.92 -17.03
C THR A 113 -15.70 -0.41 -18.28
N PRO A 114 -15.37 -0.88 -19.47
CA PRO A 114 -16.11 -0.49 -20.68
C PRO A 114 -17.61 -0.78 -20.62
N GLU A 115 -18.03 -1.74 -19.81
CA GLU A 115 -19.43 -2.13 -19.64
C GLU A 115 -20.14 -1.40 -18.49
N GLY A 116 -19.42 -0.53 -17.77
CA GLY A 116 -19.96 0.25 -16.65
C GLY A 116 -19.23 0.03 -15.33
N LEU A 117 -19.88 0.42 -14.25
CA LEU A 117 -19.31 0.29 -12.90
C LEU A 117 -19.56 -1.11 -12.33
N LEU A 118 -18.48 -1.81 -12.03
CA LEU A 118 -18.50 -3.10 -11.34
C LEU A 118 -18.15 -2.88 -9.86
N ARG A 119 -19.01 -3.36 -8.95
CA ARG A 119 -18.81 -3.28 -7.49
C ARG A 119 -18.57 -4.68 -6.95
N LEU A 120 -17.42 -4.87 -6.32
CA LEU A 120 -17.01 -6.13 -5.73
C LEU A 120 -16.83 -5.93 -4.23
N ALA A 121 -17.45 -6.81 -3.44
CA ALA A 121 -17.39 -6.78 -1.97
C ALA A 121 -16.97 -8.14 -1.43
N ASP A 122 -16.62 -8.21 -0.14
CA ASP A 122 -16.23 -9.45 0.55
C ASP A 122 -17.26 -10.58 0.46
N SER A 123 -18.55 -10.21 0.38
CA SER A 123 -19.65 -11.17 0.30
C SER A 123 -19.81 -11.81 -1.09
N SER A 124 -19.01 -11.40 -2.07
CA SER A 124 -19.06 -11.97 -3.43
C SER A 124 -18.44 -13.36 -3.44
N ALA A 125 -19.17 -14.33 -3.95
CA ALA A 125 -18.64 -15.67 -4.19
C ALA A 125 -18.75 -16.00 -5.69
N PRO A 126 -17.64 -16.23 -6.42
CA PRO A 126 -16.25 -16.27 -5.97
C PRO A 126 -15.70 -14.88 -5.58
N ASP A 127 -14.59 -14.84 -4.82
CA ASP A 127 -13.92 -13.58 -4.45
C ASP A 127 -13.22 -12.94 -5.65
N LEU A 128 -13.96 -12.12 -6.37
CA LEU A 128 -13.45 -11.43 -7.55
C LEU A 128 -12.49 -10.26 -7.22
N LYS A 129 -12.44 -9.81 -5.96
CA LYS A 129 -11.46 -8.78 -5.52
C LYS A 129 -10.03 -9.29 -5.69
N ALA A 130 -9.84 -10.60 -5.48
CA ALA A 130 -8.53 -11.23 -5.66
C ALA A 130 -7.99 -11.09 -7.10
N LEU A 131 -8.87 -10.98 -8.09
CA LEU A 131 -8.47 -10.74 -9.48
C LEU A 131 -8.05 -9.28 -9.73
N VAL A 132 -8.67 -8.34 -9.01
CA VAL A 132 -8.37 -6.92 -9.13
C VAL A 132 -7.05 -6.56 -8.45
N THR A 133 -6.79 -7.21 -7.33
CA THR A 133 -5.57 -6.97 -6.55
C THR A 133 -4.36 -7.53 -7.30
N GLY A 134 -3.43 -6.65 -7.68
CA GLY A 134 -2.29 -7.02 -8.52
C GLY A 134 -2.57 -7.03 -10.02
N SER A 135 -3.77 -6.61 -10.47
CA SER A 135 -4.15 -6.61 -11.90
C SER A 135 -3.51 -5.48 -12.71
N ARG A 136 -2.87 -4.50 -12.06
CA ARG A 136 -2.17 -3.37 -12.70
C ARG A 136 -3.03 -2.58 -13.69
N GLY A 137 -4.34 -2.48 -13.41
CA GLY A 137 -5.30 -1.80 -14.28
C GLY A 137 -5.81 -2.62 -15.46
N GLY A 138 -5.37 -3.87 -15.62
CA GLY A 138 -5.77 -4.73 -16.75
C GLY A 138 -7.25 -5.12 -16.77
N LEU A 139 -7.97 -4.97 -15.65
CA LEU A 139 -9.39 -5.29 -15.52
C LEU A 139 -10.31 -4.06 -15.51
N GLY A 140 -9.74 -2.86 -15.46
CA GLY A 140 -10.47 -1.61 -15.37
C GLY A 140 -9.80 -0.61 -14.44
N ILE A 141 -10.38 0.58 -14.32
CA ILE A 141 -9.89 1.65 -13.46
C ILE A 141 -10.51 1.50 -12.08
N ILE A 142 -9.68 1.34 -11.06
CA ILE A 142 -10.12 1.31 -9.66
C ILE A 142 -10.49 2.73 -9.26
N THR A 143 -11.77 2.98 -8.92
CA THR A 143 -12.28 4.32 -8.61
C THR A 143 -12.58 4.51 -7.13
N ARG A 144 -12.91 3.43 -6.40
CA ARG A 144 -13.23 3.46 -4.98
C ARG A 144 -12.76 2.17 -4.32
N ALA A 145 -12.27 2.28 -3.10
CA ALA A 145 -11.92 1.13 -2.27
C ALA A 145 -12.60 1.21 -0.91
N THR A 146 -12.98 0.04 -0.41
CA THR A 146 -13.39 -0.20 0.97
C THR A 146 -12.28 -1.00 1.64
N SER A 147 -11.75 -0.49 2.74
CA SER A 147 -10.55 -1.03 3.39
C SER A 147 -10.83 -1.33 4.86
N ARG A 148 -10.26 -2.42 5.38
CA ARG A 148 -10.22 -2.68 6.82
C ARG A 148 -9.09 -1.87 7.43
N ALA A 149 -9.44 -0.90 8.27
CA ALA A 149 -8.51 -0.10 9.04
C ALA A 149 -8.35 -0.69 10.44
N SER A 150 -7.16 -0.64 10.97
CA SER A 150 -6.83 -1.07 12.32
C SER A 150 -6.84 0.11 13.29
N PRO A 151 -7.18 -0.08 14.57
CA PRO A 151 -6.98 0.97 15.56
C PRO A 151 -5.53 1.42 15.60
N LEU A 152 -5.31 2.72 15.80
CA LEU A 152 -3.95 3.24 16.02
C LEU A 152 -3.34 2.60 17.27
N PRO A 153 -2.08 2.16 17.20
CA PRO A 153 -1.40 1.64 18.38
C PRO A 153 -1.25 2.76 19.42
N ALA A 154 -1.54 2.43 20.68
CA ALA A 154 -1.37 3.38 21.79
C ALA A 154 0.10 3.82 21.96
N ARG A 155 1.04 2.98 21.56
CA ARG A 155 2.49 3.24 21.61
C ARG A 155 3.21 2.44 20.54
N SER A 156 4.14 3.07 19.85
CA SER A 156 5.11 2.42 18.97
C SER A 156 6.51 2.71 19.43
N GLU A 157 7.36 1.69 19.51
CA GLU A 157 8.75 1.81 19.89
C GLU A 157 9.66 1.25 18.81
N PHE A 158 10.73 1.97 18.50
CA PHE A 158 11.77 1.53 17.59
C PHE A 158 13.01 1.14 18.40
N GLN A 159 13.51 -0.06 18.15
CA GLN A 159 14.73 -0.55 18.77
C GLN A 159 15.74 -0.91 17.70
N THR A 160 17.00 -0.53 17.91
CA THR A 160 18.11 -0.84 17.02
C THR A 160 19.13 -1.65 17.78
N TRP A 161 19.50 -2.79 17.21
CA TRP A 161 20.48 -3.71 17.78
C TRP A 161 21.69 -3.82 16.87
N LEU A 162 22.88 -3.85 17.44
CA LEU A 162 24.13 -4.09 16.72
C LEU A 162 24.61 -5.50 16.96
N PHE A 163 24.98 -6.18 15.90
CA PHE A 163 25.51 -7.54 15.93
C PHE A 163 26.99 -7.54 15.50
N SER A 164 27.74 -8.54 15.93
CA SER A 164 29.15 -8.72 15.55
C SER A 164 29.32 -8.90 14.03
N ASP A 165 28.36 -9.57 13.41
CA ASP A 165 28.34 -9.86 12.00
C ASP A 165 26.91 -10.09 11.51
N PHE A 166 26.76 -10.22 10.18
CA PHE A 166 25.45 -10.39 9.56
C PHE A 166 24.79 -11.72 9.91
N ALA A 167 25.57 -12.79 10.09
CA ALA A 167 25.07 -14.10 10.46
C ALA A 167 24.43 -14.11 11.85
N ALA A 168 25.06 -13.45 12.83
CA ALA A 168 24.50 -13.29 14.17
C ALA A 168 23.17 -12.50 14.11
N GLY A 169 23.08 -11.49 13.26
CA GLY A 169 21.84 -10.75 13.01
C GLY A 169 20.74 -11.63 12.42
N ILE A 170 21.05 -12.49 11.47
CA ILE A 170 20.09 -13.46 10.90
C ILE A 170 19.54 -14.40 11.97
N VAL A 171 20.42 -14.93 12.83
CA VAL A 171 20.01 -15.85 13.92
C VAL A 171 19.06 -15.14 14.87
N ALA A 172 19.35 -13.90 15.26
CA ALA A 172 18.50 -13.13 16.15
C ALA A 172 17.13 -12.81 15.51
N LEU A 173 17.12 -12.40 14.23
CA LEU A 173 15.89 -12.12 13.48
C LEU A 173 15.01 -13.37 13.37
N HIS A 174 15.61 -14.51 13.05
CA HIS A 174 14.92 -15.79 12.97
C HIS A 174 14.36 -16.22 14.33
N ALA A 175 15.11 -16.00 15.42
CA ALA A 175 14.62 -16.29 16.77
C ALA A 175 13.42 -15.39 17.13
N ALA A 176 13.48 -14.10 16.81
CA ALA A 176 12.37 -13.16 17.03
C ALA A 176 11.12 -13.56 16.25
N ALA A 177 11.28 -13.96 14.99
CA ALA A 177 10.18 -14.41 14.15
C ALA A 177 9.54 -15.70 14.68
N ARG A 178 10.35 -16.66 15.12
CA ARG A 178 9.85 -17.93 15.73
C ARG A 178 9.19 -17.76 17.09
N ALA A 179 9.59 -16.75 17.83
CA ALA A 179 8.98 -16.42 19.11
C ALA A 179 7.69 -15.60 18.94
N GLU A 180 7.26 -15.34 17.70
CA GLU A 180 6.06 -14.59 17.36
C GLU A 180 5.97 -13.25 18.10
N ILE A 181 7.14 -12.60 18.29
CA ILE A 181 7.18 -11.30 18.94
C ILE A 181 6.37 -10.31 18.12
N PRO A 182 5.34 -9.68 18.70
CA PRO A 182 4.54 -8.69 17.99
C PRO A 182 5.43 -7.56 17.45
N ASN A 183 5.45 -7.37 16.16
CA ASN A 183 6.26 -6.35 15.53
C ASN A 183 5.54 -5.78 14.30
N LEU A 184 5.76 -4.50 14.04
CA LEU A 184 5.31 -3.85 12.82
C LEU A 184 6.28 -4.14 11.67
N MET A 185 7.57 -4.05 11.97
CA MET A 185 8.65 -4.23 11.00
C MET A 185 9.88 -4.87 11.67
N LEU A 186 10.47 -5.84 10.99
CA LEU A 186 11.80 -6.37 11.31
C LEU A 186 12.71 -6.14 10.11
N ARG A 187 13.84 -5.47 10.33
CA ARG A 187 14.82 -5.18 9.28
C ARG A 187 16.22 -5.50 9.74
N LEU A 188 16.96 -6.21 8.92
CA LEU A 188 18.40 -6.44 9.10
C LEU A 188 19.16 -5.74 7.99
N SER A 189 20.13 -4.93 8.35
CA SER A 189 21.05 -4.25 7.42
C SER A 189 22.44 -4.85 7.52
N ASP A 190 23.11 -5.02 6.40
CA ASP A 190 24.51 -5.41 6.36
C ASP A 190 25.42 -4.23 6.75
N ALA A 191 26.74 -4.50 6.82
CA ALA A 191 27.71 -3.49 7.19
C ALA A 191 27.82 -2.35 6.14
N GLY A 192 27.52 -2.63 4.87
CA GLY A 192 27.51 -1.64 3.79
C GLY A 192 26.32 -0.69 3.91
N ASP A 193 25.09 -1.24 4.01
CA ASP A 193 23.87 -0.48 4.22
C ASP A 193 23.92 0.31 5.53
N THR A 194 24.44 -0.29 6.60
CA THR A 194 24.59 0.38 7.90
C THR A 194 25.53 1.60 7.79
N ARG A 195 26.67 1.47 7.11
CA ARG A 195 27.60 2.59 6.89
C ARG A 195 26.99 3.67 6.01
N PHE A 196 26.30 3.27 4.94
CA PHE A 196 25.62 4.18 4.03
C PHE A 196 24.58 5.03 4.77
N ARG A 197 23.71 4.39 5.55
CA ARG A 197 22.64 5.07 6.31
C ARG A 197 23.20 5.98 7.40
N ARG A 198 24.29 5.59 8.06
CA ARG A 198 24.94 6.38 9.09
C ARG A 198 25.53 7.69 8.54
N ASN A 199 25.98 7.70 7.29
CA ASN A 199 26.60 8.86 6.66
C ASN A 199 25.59 9.81 5.99
N PHE A 200 24.31 9.44 5.91
CA PHE A 200 23.26 10.28 5.33
C PHE A 200 22.40 10.94 6.42
N PRO A 201 22.24 12.28 6.41
CA PRO A 201 21.47 13.01 7.43
C PRO A 201 19.98 12.59 7.56
N ARG A 202 19.43 11.86 6.58
CA ARG A 202 18.09 11.27 6.67
C ARG A 202 17.97 10.16 7.72
N ALA A 203 19.08 9.57 8.18
CA ALA A 203 19.07 8.58 9.25
C ALA A 203 18.59 9.16 10.59
N GLU A 204 18.68 10.47 10.80
CA GLU A 204 18.16 11.11 12.03
C GLU A 204 16.64 11.26 12.05
N LYS A 205 15.97 11.31 10.90
CA LYS A 205 14.48 11.36 10.83
C LYS A 205 13.80 10.05 11.28
N TRP A 206 14.54 8.96 11.36
CA TRP A 206 14.02 7.67 11.83
C TRP A 206 14.08 7.49 13.36
N ARG A 207 14.58 8.47 14.08
CA ARG A 207 14.64 8.46 15.56
C ARG A 207 13.40 9.03 16.24
N GLY A 208 12.41 9.45 15.49
CA GLY A 208 11.26 10.20 16.03
C GLY A 208 9.94 10.02 15.30
N LEU A 209 9.66 8.83 14.78
CA LEU A 209 8.31 8.48 14.33
C LEU A 209 7.77 7.35 15.18
#